data_33964fa876e9cf03e0c3adef520c4cff
#
_entry.id   33964fa876e9cf03e0c3adef520c4cff
#
_cell.length_a   1.000
_cell.length_b   1.000
_cell.length_c   1.000
_cell.angle_alpha   90.00
_cell.angle_beta   90.00
_cell.angle_gamma   90.00
#
_symmetry.space_group_name_H-M   'P 1'
#
loop_
_entity.id
_entity.type
_entity.pdbx_description
1 polymer ?
#
loop_
_entity_poly.entity_id
_entity_poly.type
_entity_poly.pdbx_seq_one_letter_code
_entity_poly.pdbx_strand_id
1 'polypeptide(L)'
;FEKTDFDFEEPKLESKIINNYDETRDFPAQNGTTNLGIALRFGTISVRKCVKFALSHNETWLNELIWREFFMQILFHFPKVVNYCFKEKYENIAWRNNEAEFEKWCNGETGYPIVDAGMRQLNQTGQMHNRIRMVVASFLTKHLLIDWRWGEAYFAKKLLDYDLSANNGNWQ
;
A
#
# COMPACT_ATOMS: atom_id res chain seq x y z
N PHE A 1 -1.55 27.35 16.70
CA PHE A 1 -1.95 25.93 16.79
C PHE A 1 -3.00 25.85 17.90
N GLU A 2 -4.27 25.57 17.54
CA GLU A 2 -5.28 25.22 18.54
C GLU A 2 -4.92 23.85 19.11
N LYS A 3 -4.93 23.73 20.46
CA LYS A 3 -4.85 22.41 21.10
C LYS A 3 -6.11 21.65 20.74
N THR A 4 -5.95 20.53 20.07
CA THR A 4 -7.05 19.58 19.89
C THR A 4 -7.14 18.70 21.12
N ASP A 5 -8.36 18.48 21.63
CA ASP A 5 -8.64 17.59 22.78
C ASP A 5 -8.56 16.08 22.41
N PHE A 6 -7.84 15.75 21.33
CA PHE A 6 -7.62 14.36 20.94
C PHE A 6 -6.38 13.82 21.64
N ASP A 7 -6.56 12.80 22.46
CA ASP A 7 -5.47 11.99 23.00
C ASP A 7 -4.80 11.24 21.86
N PHE A 8 -3.54 11.58 21.61
CA PHE A 8 -2.70 10.87 20.63
C PHE A 8 -2.06 9.65 21.30
N GLU A 9 -2.46 8.45 20.89
CA GLU A 9 -1.77 7.24 21.30
C GLU A 9 -0.48 7.07 20.49
N GLU A 10 0.66 6.99 21.19
CA GLU A 10 1.94 6.70 20.54
C GLU A 10 1.93 5.34 19.84
N PRO A 11 2.41 5.25 18.58
CA PRO A 11 2.51 3.98 17.89
C PRO A 11 3.44 3.01 18.64
N LYS A 12 2.96 1.79 18.88
CA LYS A 12 3.69 0.77 19.65
C LYS A 12 4.29 -0.30 18.73
N LEU A 13 5.49 -0.77 19.08
CA LEU A 13 6.11 -1.94 18.47
C LEU A 13 5.63 -3.19 19.22
N GLU A 14 4.63 -3.88 18.68
CA GLU A 14 4.05 -5.06 19.30
C GLU A 14 4.90 -6.31 19.02
N SER A 15 5.73 -6.70 20.00
CA SER A 15 6.62 -7.86 19.87
C SER A 15 5.89 -9.13 19.44
N LYS A 16 4.67 -9.37 19.93
CA LYS A 16 3.89 -10.55 19.58
C LYS A 16 3.56 -10.61 18.08
N ILE A 17 3.19 -9.49 17.46
CA ILE A 17 2.89 -9.41 16.04
C ILE A 17 4.19 -9.51 15.24
N ILE A 18 5.22 -8.76 15.64
CA ILE A 18 6.48 -8.71 14.88
C ILE A 18 7.21 -10.05 14.89
N ASN A 19 7.24 -10.76 16.02
CA ASN A 19 7.91 -12.06 16.11
C ASN A 19 7.28 -13.15 15.22
N ASN A 20 5.98 -13.05 14.94
CA ASN A 20 5.25 -14.01 14.10
C ASN A 20 4.91 -13.43 12.72
N TYR A 21 5.54 -12.32 12.32
CA TYR A 21 5.18 -11.57 11.13
C TYR A 21 5.33 -12.40 9.84
N ASP A 22 6.38 -13.17 9.72
CA ASP A 22 6.65 -14.08 8.59
C ASP A 22 5.56 -15.15 8.40
N GLU A 23 4.97 -15.63 9.49
CA GLU A 23 3.91 -16.64 9.45
C GLU A 23 2.51 -16.04 9.20
N THR A 24 2.28 -14.79 9.63
CA THR A 24 0.92 -14.21 9.67
C THR A 24 0.66 -13.13 8.63
N ARG A 25 1.72 -12.50 8.08
CA ARG A 25 1.62 -11.35 7.18
C ARG A 25 0.79 -11.58 5.91
N ASP A 26 0.64 -12.82 5.49
CA ASP A 26 -0.02 -13.18 4.23
C ASP A 26 -1.50 -13.51 4.39
N PHE A 27 -2.03 -13.48 5.62
CA PHE A 27 -3.42 -13.80 5.93
C PHE A 27 -4.24 -12.56 6.28
N PRO A 28 -4.98 -11.98 5.32
CA PRO A 28 -5.76 -10.75 5.56
C PRO A 28 -6.83 -10.85 6.65
N ALA A 29 -7.31 -12.07 6.95
CA ALA A 29 -8.29 -12.31 8.00
C ALA A 29 -7.70 -12.34 9.41
N GLN A 30 -6.37 -12.30 9.54
CA GLN A 30 -5.67 -12.32 10.82
C GLN A 30 -5.13 -10.92 11.15
N ASN A 31 -5.10 -10.58 12.44
CA ASN A 31 -4.38 -9.40 12.89
C ASN A 31 -2.87 -9.68 12.99
N GLY A 32 -2.24 -9.92 11.83
CA GLY A 32 -0.85 -10.33 11.66
C GLY A 32 0.10 -9.23 11.17
N THR A 33 -0.38 -7.98 11.06
CA THR A 33 0.41 -6.84 10.61
C THR A 33 0.43 -5.73 11.66
N THR A 34 1.51 -4.93 11.68
CA THR A 34 1.72 -3.92 12.72
C THR A 34 0.85 -2.67 12.55
N ASN A 35 0.23 -2.48 11.39
CA ASN A 35 -0.52 -1.27 11.02
C ASN A 35 0.25 0.06 11.19
N LEU A 36 1.58 0.00 11.19
CA LEU A 36 2.45 1.18 11.37
C LEU A 36 2.62 2.03 10.10
N GLY A 37 1.95 1.70 9.00
CA GLY A 37 2.07 2.42 7.73
C GLY A 37 1.81 3.92 7.88
N ILE A 38 0.72 4.29 8.54
CA ILE A 38 0.35 5.70 8.80
C ILE A 38 1.42 6.37 9.68
N ALA A 39 1.83 5.72 10.76
CA ALA A 39 2.81 6.26 11.68
C ALA A 39 4.19 6.49 11.02
N LEU A 40 4.61 5.56 10.14
CA LEU A 40 5.83 5.69 9.34
C LEU A 40 5.69 6.77 8.26
N ARG A 41 4.50 6.94 7.68
CA ARG A 41 4.23 7.96 6.66
C ARG A 41 4.34 9.37 7.24
N PHE A 42 3.76 9.59 8.40
CA PHE A 42 3.74 10.92 9.07
C PHE A 42 4.90 11.12 10.04
N GLY A 43 5.79 10.13 10.18
CA GLY A 43 6.98 10.25 11.04
C GLY A 43 6.67 10.27 12.54
N THR A 44 5.49 9.81 12.95
CA THR A 44 5.13 9.71 14.38
C THR A 44 5.82 8.54 15.08
N ILE A 45 6.43 7.64 14.30
CA ILE A 45 7.40 6.65 14.77
C ILE A 45 8.70 6.74 13.97
N SER A 46 9.83 6.62 14.65
CA SER A 46 11.14 6.64 13.97
C SER A 46 11.42 5.33 13.24
N VAL A 47 11.72 5.41 11.93
CA VAL A 47 12.16 4.25 11.15
C VAL A 47 13.41 3.60 11.74
N ARG A 48 14.35 4.39 12.30
CA ARG A 48 15.55 3.85 12.97
C ARG A 48 15.19 3.02 14.22
N LYS A 49 14.17 3.47 14.98
CA LYS A 49 13.63 2.69 16.12
C LYS A 49 13.05 1.36 15.63
N CYS A 50 12.29 1.38 14.52
CA CYS A 50 11.73 0.18 13.91
C CYS A 50 12.83 -0.79 13.44
N VAL A 51 13.86 -0.29 12.74
CA VAL A 51 14.98 -1.11 12.27
C VAL A 51 15.75 -1.74 13.44
N LYS A 52 16.09 -0.96 14.48
CA LYS A 52 16.75 -1.53 15.68
C LYS A 52 15.93 -2.65 16.32
N PHE A 53 14.62 -2.49 16.37
CA PHE A 53 13.74 -3.50 16.92
C PHE A 53 13.69 -4.74 16.01
N ALA A 54 13.54 -4.55 14.70
CA ALA A 54 13.46 -5.62 13.71
C ALA A 54 14.69 -6.53 13.70
N LEU A 55 15.89 -5.95 13.81
CA LEU A 55 17.17 -6.67 13.82
C LEU A 55 17.25 -7.77 14.90
N SER A 56 16.54 -7.63 16.01
CA SER A 56 16.52 -8.59 17.11
C SER A 56 15.25 -9.44 17.18
N HIS A 57 14.27 -9.21 16.30
CA HIS A 57 12.96 -9.86 16.43
C HIS A 57 12.52 -10.62 15.17
N ASN A 58 12.58 -10.01 13.97
CA ASN A 58 12.08 -10.67 12.75
C ASN A 58 12.71 -10.08 11.50
N GLU A 59 13.43 -10.90 10.75
CA GLU A 59 14.13 -10.49 9.51
C GLU A 59 13.13 -10.15 8.39
N THR A 60 12.02 -10.87 8.29
CA THR A 60 11.00 -10.58 7.27
C THR A 60 10.38 -9.20 7.49
N TRP A 61 10.14 -8.81 8.76
CA TRP A 61 9.65 -7.47 9.06
C TRP A 61 10.71 -6.39 8.80
N LEU A 62 12.01 -6.69 9.03
CA LEU A 62 13.11 -5.81 8.63
C LEU A 62 13.11 -5.59 7.11
N ASN A 63 12.90 -6.64 6.33
CA ASN A 63 12.86 -6.54 4.87
C ASN A 63 11.75 -5.60 4.37
N GLU A 64 10.62 -5.49 5.06
CA GLU A 64 9.57 -4.53 4.70
C GLU A 64 10.03 -3.06 4.86
N LEU A 65 10.85 -2.79 5.88
CA LEU A 65 11.45 -1.46 6.06
C LEU A 65 12.51 -1.18 4.97
N ILE A 66 13.24 -2.19 4.53
CA ILE A 66 14.20 -2.10 3.42
C ILE A 66 13.46 -1.87 2.09
N TRP A 67 12.34 -2.56 1.84
CA TRP A 67 11.50 -2.31 0.66
C TRP A 67 10.97 -0.88 0.61
N ARG A 68 10.57 -0.32 1.76
CA ARG A 68 10.16 1.07 1.85
C ARG A 68 11.28 2.02 1.40
N GLU A 69 12.50 1.82 1.88
CA GLU A 69 13.67 2.61 1.49
C GLU A 69 14.00 2.41 0.00
N PHE A 70 13.93 1.18 -0.49
CA PHE A 70 14.17 0.87 -1.89
C PHE A 70 13.27 1.69 -2.83
N PHE A 71 11.96 1.75 -2.57
CA PHE A 71 11.06 2.56 -3.41
C PHE A 71 11.35 4.06 -3.31
N MET A 72 11.79 4.56 -2.17
CA MET A 72 12.24 5.94 -2.04
C MET A 72 13.48 6.23 -2.90
N GLN A 73 14.44 5.29 -2.94
CA GLN A 73 15.62 5.38 -3.80
C GLN A 73 15.24 5.33 -5.29
N ILE A 74 14.29 4.47 -5.68
CA ILE A 74 13.78 4.44 -7.04
C ILE A 74 13.20 5.79 -7.44
N LEU A 75 12.33 6.37 -6.62
CA LEU A 75 11.74 7.67 -6.93
C LEU A 75 12.78 8.79 -7.00
N PHE A 76 13.78 8.76 -6.10
CA PHE A 76 14.86 9.75 -6.07
C PHE A 76 15.73 9.69 -7.33
N HIS A 77 16.17 8.49 -7.74
CA HIS A 77 17.07 8.32 -8.88
C HIS A 77 16.34 8.33 -10.24
N PHE A 78 15.06 8.00 -10.27
CA PHE A 78 14.24 7.92 -11.48
C PHE A 78 12.94 8.70 -11.36
N PRO A 79 12.97 10.04 -11.14
CA PRO A 79 11.77 10.83 -10.87
C PRO A 79 10.74 10.80 -12.00
N LYS A 80 11.13 10.41 -13.22
CA LYS A 80 10.23 10.24 -14.36
C LYS A 80 9.12 9.19 -14.10
N VAL A 81 9.33 8.26 -13.17
CA VAL A 81 8.37 7.19 -12.87
C VAL A 81 7.03 7.71 -12.36
N VAL A 82 6.98 8.94 -11.88
CA VAL A 82 5.71 9.58 -11.46
C VAL A 82 4.70 9.66 -12.61
N ASN A 83 5.17 9.88 -13.83
CA ASN A 83 4.32 10.08 -15.00
C ASN A 83 4.47 9.00 -16.08
N TYR A 84 5.58 8.27 -16.07
CA TYR A 84 5.95 7.29 -17.09
C TYR A 84 6.25 5.93 -16.47
N CYS A 85 6.09 4.86 -17.25
CA CYS A 85 6.49 3.53 -16.82
C CYS A 85 7.99 3.47 -16.52
N PHE A 86 8.38 2.77 -15.47
CA PHE A 86 9.79 2.54 -15.15
C PHE A 86 10.53 1.86 -16.32
N LYS A 87 9.86 0.88 -16.95
CA LYS A 87 10.35 0.24 -18.19
C LYS A 87 9.58 0.81 -19.38
N GLU A 88 10.26 1.57 -20.24
CA GLU A 88 9.67 2.24 -21.42
C GLU A 88 8.87 1.33 -22.35
N LYS A 89 9.25 0.06 -22.44
CA LYS A 89 8.54 -0.92 -23.29
C LYS A 89 7.06 -1.11 -22.88
N TYR A 90 6.68 -0.75 -21.68
CA TYR A 90 5.29 -0.85 -21.19
C TYR A 90 4.50 0.45 -21.38
N GLU A 91 5.14 1.53 -21.86
CA GLU A 91 4.45 2.80 -22.10
C GLU A 91 3.40 2.70 -23.21
N ASN A 92 3.63 1.82 -24.19
CA ASN A 92 2.78 1.68 -25.37
C ASN A 92 1.70 0.59 -25.22
N ILE A 93 1.37 0.17 -24.00
CA ILE A 93 0.28 -0.79 -23.79
C ILE A 93 -1.04 -0.13 -24.18
N ALA A 94 -1.79 -0.78 -25.09
CA ALA A 94 -3.12 -0.35 -25.47
C ALA A 94 -4.13 -0.76 -24.39
N TRP A 95 -4.34 0.12 -23.43
CA TRP A 95 -5.31 -0.09 -22.36
C TRP A 95 -6.74 0.05 -22.88
N ARG A 96 -7.66 -0.80 -22.40
CA ARG A 96 -9.10 -0.69 -22.73
C ARG A 96 -9.74 0.56 -22.11
N ASN A 97 -9.34 0.87 -20.89
CA ASN A 97 -9.78 2.03 -20.11
C ASN A 97 -11.32 2.21 -20.09
N ASN A 98 -12.05 1.13 -19.81
CA ASN A 98 -13.50 1.17 -19.70
C ASN A 98 -13.91 1.86 -18.39
N GLU A 99 -14.48 3.05 -18.49
CA GLU A 99 -14.87 3.89 -17.35
C GLU A 99 -15.92 3.19 -16.46
N ALA A 100 -16.90 2.53 -17.03
CA ALA A 100 -17.94 1.84 -16.26
C ALA A 100 -17.38 0.64 -15.45
N GLU A 101 -16.43 -0.10 -16.01
CA GLU A 101 -15.74 -1.18 -15.29
C GLU A 101 -14.82 -0.60 -14.18
N PHE A 102 -14.16 0.53 -14.45
CA PHE A 102 -13.37 1.23 -13.45
C PHE A 102 -14.23 1.73 -12.27
N GLU A 103 -15.41 2.31 -12.57
CA GLU A 103 -16.34 2.75 -11.54
C GLU A 103 -16.81 1.57 -10.65
N LYS A 104 -17.15 0.44 -11.25
CA LYS A 104 -17.49 -0.78 -10.50
C LYS A 104 -16.33 -1.25 -9.61
N TRP A 105 -15.10 -1.20 -10.13
CA TRP A 105 -13.92 -1.53 -9.33
C TRP A 105 -13.75 -0.56 -8.17
N CYS A 106 -13.86 0.73 -8.40
CA CYS A 106 -13.79 1.75 -7.35
C CYS A 106 -14.84 1.53 -6.24
N ASN A 107 -16.05 1.13 -6.61
CA ASN A 107 -17.16 0.92 -5.67
C ASN A 107 -17.14 -0.46 -4.99
N GLY A 108 -16.30 -1.39 -5.45
CA GLY A 108 -16.30 -2.77 -4.98
C GLY A 108 -17.54 -3.53 -5.42
N GLU A 109 -17.88 -3.43 -6.70
CA GLU A 109 -19.07 -3.99 -7.37
C GLU A 109 -18.68 -4.78 -8.61
N THR A 110 -17.48 -5.35 -8.62
CA THR A 110 -16.96 -6.14 -9.76
C THR A 110 -17.59 -7.51 -9.87
N GLY A 111 -18.21 -8.02 -8.80
CA GLY A 111 -18.71 -9.39 -8.69
C GLY A 111 -17.65 -10.40 -8.24
N TYR A 112 -16.40 -9.97 -8.01
CA TYR A 112 -15.33 -10.80 -7.48
C TYR A 112 -15.18 -10.53 -5.97
N PRO A 113 -15.58 -11.47 -5.09
CA PRO A 113 -15.73 -11.20 -3.66
C PRO A 113 -14.50 -10.62 -2.97
N ILE A 114 -13.30 -11.11 -3.28
CA ILE A 114 -12.05 -10.62 -2.66
C ILE A 114 -11.70 -9.21 -3.13
N VAL A 115 -11.95 -8.88 -4.41
CA VAL A 115 -11.73 -7.55 -4.97
C VAL A 115 -12.71 -6.57 -4.33
N ASP A 116 -13.99 -6.93 -4.33
CA ASP A 116 -15.06 -6.09 -3.81
C ASP A 116 -14.90 -5.83 -2.31
N ALA A 117 -14.55 -6.85 -1.53
CA ALA A 117 -14.27 -6.70 -0.10
C ALA A 117 -13.10 -5.76 0.14
N GLY A 118 -12.00 -5.88 -0.62
CA GLY A 118 -10.84 -5.02 -0.52
C GLY A 118 -11.16 -3.55 -0.83
N MET A 119 -11.88 -3.30 -1.92
CA MET A 119 -12.23 -1.95 -2.34
C MET A 119 -13.24 -1.29 -1.37
N ARG A 120 -14.20 -2.05 -0.85
CA ARG A 120 -15.12 -1.56 0.20
C ARG A 120 -14.39 -1.24 1.50
N GLN A 121 -13.44 -2.09 1.93
CA GLN A 121 -12.60 -1.81 3.08
C GLN A 121 -11.82 -0.49 2.88
N LEU A 122 -11.18 -0.32 1.73
CA LEU A 122 -10.46 0.91 1.39
C LEU A 122 -11.37 2.13 1.49
N ASN A 123 -12.56 2.06 0.89
CA ASN A 123 -13.50 3.18 0.86
C ASN A 123 -14.04 3.56 2.24
N GLN A 124 -14.22 2.58 3.12
CA GLN A 124 -14.79 2.78 4.46
C GLN A 124 -13.73 3.21 5.49
N THR A 125 -12.49 2.70 5.36
CA THR A 125 -11.50 2.84 6.42
C THR A 125 -10.23 3.60 6.01
N GLY A 126 -10.02 3.82 4.71
CA GLY A 126 -8.77 4.34 4.20
C GLY A 126 -7.57 3.38 4.35
N GLN A 127 -7.83 2.12 4.69
CA GLN A 127 -6.82 1.08 4.89
C GLN A 127 -7.13 -0.14 4.03
N MET A 128 -6.08 -0.85 3.64
CA MET A 128 -6.20 -2.13 2.94
C MET A 128 -4.95 -2.96 3.21
N HIS A 129 -5.15 -4.23 3.54
CA HIS A 129 -4.06 -5.18 3.72
C HIS A 129 -3.21 -5.32 2.44
N ASN A 130 -1.88 -5.41 2.57
CA ASN A 130 -0.97 -5.40 1.41
C ASN A 130 -1.28 -6.49 0.37
N ARG A 131 -1.59 -7.72 0.79
CA ARG A 131 -1.96 -8.81 -0.14
C ARG A 131 -3.23 -8.47 -0.93
N ILE A 132 -4.17 -7.79 -0.31
CA ILE A 132 -5.39 -7.36 -0.99
C ILE A 132 -5.08 -6.23 -1.99
N ARG A 133 -4.19 -5.29 -1.64
CA ARG A 133 -3.72 -4.26 -2.61
C ARG A 133 -3.17 -4.90 -3.87
N MET A 134 -2.34 -5.93 -3.74
CA MET A 134 -1.80 -6.67 -4.89
C MET A 134 -2.89 -7.34 -5.73
N VAL A 135 -3.88 -7.96 -5.09
CA VAL A 135 -5.00 -8.61 -5.78
C VAL A 135 -5.84 -7.61 -6.57
N VAL A 136 -6.28 -6.53 -5.92
CA VAL A 136 -7.16 -5.54 -6.58
C VAL A 136 -6.45 -4.76 -7.67
N ALA A 137 -5.15 -4.46 -7.50
CA ALA A 137 -4.33 -3.81 -8.52
C ALA A 137 -4.10 -4.73 -9.73
N SER A 138 -3.75 -5.99 -9.49
CA SER A 138 -3.60 -6.99 -10.54
C SER A 138 -4.91 -7.24 -11.30
N PHE A 139 -6.04 -7.24 -10.60
CA PHE A 139 -7.36 -7.36 -11.23
C PHE A 139 -7.65 -6.19 -12.17
N LEU A 140 -7.42 -4.96 -11.72
CA LEU A 140 -7.60 -3.76 -12.53
C LEU A 140 -6.76 -3.80 -13.81
N THR A 141 -5.47 -4.05 -13.66
CA THR A 141 -4.52 -3.94 -14.78
C THR A 141 -4.54 -5.13 -15.72
N LYS A 142 -4.69 -6.36 -15.21
CA LYS A 142 -4.54 -7.60 -15.98
C LYS A 142 -5.86 -8.20 -16.45
N HIS A 143 -6.95 -8.01 -15.71
CA HIS A 143 -8.25 -8.56 -16.07
C HIS A 143 -9.14 -7.53 -16.75
N LEU A 144 -9.18 -6.29 -16.21
CA LEU A 144 -9.95 -5.22 -16.81
C LEU A 144 -9.17 -4.47 -17.91
N LEU A 145 -7.84 -4.62 -17.99
CA LEU A 145 -6.95 -3.89 -18.89
C LEU A 145 -7.14 -2.37 -18.79
N ILE A 146 -7.24 -1.88 -17.56
CA ILE A 146 -7.31 -0.46 -17.24
C ILE A 146 -5.92 0.03 -16.83
N ASP A 147 -5.54 1.20 -17.32
CA ASP A 147 -4.24 1.81 -17.05
C ASP A 147 -3.97 1.89 -15.54
N TRP A 148 -2.81 1.41 -15.13
CA TRP A 148 -2.40 1.40 -13.72
C TRP A 148 -2.44 2.78 -13.07
N ARG A 149 -2.25 3.86 -13.85
CA ARG A 149 -2.30 5.25 -13.37
C ARG A 149 -3.66 5.62 -12.78
N TRP A 150 -4.74 5.04 -13.30
CA TRP A 150 -6.09 5.26 -12.75
C TRP A 150 -6.23 4.66 -11.35
N GLY A 151 -5.73 3.43 -11.18
CA GLY A 151 -5.75 2.75 -9.89
C GLY A 151 -4.80 3.41 -8.88
N GLU A 152 -3.61 3.79 -9.30
CA GLU A 152 -2.63 4.53 -8.48
C GLU A 152 -3.25 5.83 -7.96
N ALA A 153 -3.85 6.65 -8.84
CA ALA A 153 -4.51 7.90 -8.48
C ALA A 153 -5.71 7.70 -7.55
N TYR A 154 -6.45 6.60 -7.71
CA TYR A 154 -7.54 6.25 -6.79
C TYR A 154 -7.01 5.90 -5.40
N PHE A 155 -5.96 5.10 -5.32
CA PHE A 155 -5.29 4.77 -4.06
C PHE A 155 -4.73 6.02 -3.38
N ALA A 156 -4.13 6.94 -4.14
CA ALA A 156 -3.62 8.19 -3.63
C ALA A 156 -4.69 9.04 -2.92
N LYS A 157 -5.94 8.99 -3.38
CA LYS A 157 -7.07 9.71 -2.79
C LYS A 157 -7.67 9.03 -1.56
N LYS A 158 -7.48 7.71 -1.42
CA LYS A 158 -8.20 6.91 -0.43
C LYS A 158 -7.33 6.40 0.71
N LEU A 159 -6.05 6.07 0.45
CA LEU A 159 -5.18 5.49 1.46
C LEU A 159 -4.70 6.53 2.46
N LEU A 160 -4.90 6.26 3.75
CA LEU A 160 -4.39 7.08 4.85
C LEU A 160 -2.86 6.98 4.99
N ASP A 161 -2.28 5.86 4.59
CA ASP A 161 -0.83 5.62 4.60
C ASP A 161 -0.17 5.90 3.25
N TYR A 162 -0.85 6.63 2.36
CA TYR A 162 -0.32 6.93 1.03
C TYR A 162 1.09 7.53 1.07
N ASP A 163 1.98 6.89 0.35
CA ASP A 163 3.33 7.36 0.05
C ASP A 163 3.60 7.22 -1.45
N LEU A 164 3.96 8.30 -2.12
CA LEU A 164 4.14 8.32 -3.57
C LEU A 164 5.14 7.27 -4.03
N SER A 165 6.27 7.14 -3.33
CA SER A 165 7.34 6.21 -3.73
C SER A 165 6.89 4.76 -3.67
N ALA A 166 6.29 4.35 -2.56
CA ALA A 166 5.82 2.99 -2.36
C ALA A 166 4.58 2.69 -3.23
N ASN A 167 3.60 3.60 -3.30
CA ASN A 167 2.40 3.37 -4.09
C ASN A 167 2.73 3.27 -5.58
N ASN A 168 3.35 4.30 -6.15
CA ASN A 168 3.73 4.33 -7.57
C ASN A 168 4.63 3.14 -7.95
N GLY A 169 5.66 2.85 -7.15
CA GLY A 169 6.59 1.76 -7.43
C GLY A 169 5.96 0.37 -7.40
N ASN A 170 4.92 0.15 -6.57
CA ASN A 170 4.22 -1.13 -6.51
C ASN A 170 3.16 -1.31 -7.62
N TRP A 171 2.69 -0.20 -8.23
CA TRP A 171 1.76 -0.26 -9.36
C TRP A 171 2.46 -0.57 -10.69
N GLN A 172 3.77 -0.36 -10.80
CA GLN A 172 4.58 -0.56 -12.00
C GLN A 172 5.26 -1.93 -12.01
#